data_cfa80d19609d0f2a5adb9c93a15179a0
#
_entry.id   cfa80d19609d0f2a5adb9c93a15179a0
#
_cell.length_a   1.000
_cell.length_b   1.000
_cell.length_c   1.000
_cell.angle_alpha   90.00
_cell.angle_beta   90.00
_cell.angle_gamma   90.00
#
_symmetry.space_group_name_H-M   'P 1'
#
loop_
_entity.id
_entity.type
_entity.pdbx_description
1 polymer ?
#
loop_
_entity_poly.entity_id
_entity_poly.type
_entity_poly.pdbx_seq_one_letter_code
_entity_poly.pdbx_strand_id
1 'polypeptide(L)'
;MPRLKLFFHDACFDGTASAALFSAFYRAREPGALIEPVGMQHSTGDPFAGVAMDADDHACVDFRYTSRPELRWWFDHHATAFQPATLRDDFERRRTDAMAFDPRAPSCAGLVTRVLAERQGWSAPPHLVELARWADVIDAAAFASAADACSLATPAQQLALWLGAVRDPAAVARYIAELARDGLDHVARAPWVRAVLDPAIARREHDRERWAALGRRVAGGNVLFDLLDDDLPAPGFSAYDLFPDCTYTITLGRTARTLKIGVGWNPWGPHPRTHDLGSLCEQLGGGGHASVGGVTLASNEEHRARNVAAALVAMLAT
;
A
#
# COMPACT_ATOMS: atom_id res chain seq x y z
N MET A 1 18.88 -17.55 -18.39
CA MET A 1 17.80 -16.56 -18.37
C MET A 1 18.10 -15.61 -17.22
N PRO A 2 18.12 -14.30 -17.45
CA PRO A 2 18.37 -13.35 -16.36
C PRO A 2 17.27 -13.45 -15.31
N ARG A 3 17.65 -13.33 -14.04
CA ARG A 3 16.75 -13.33 -12.89
C ARG A 3 16.64 -11.90 -12.34
N LEU A 4 15.41 -11.42 -12.20
CA LEU A 4 15.08 -10.19 -11.51
C LEU A 4 14.41 -10.51 -10.18
N LYS A 5 14.95 -10.01 -9.07
CA LYS A 5 14.24 -9.94 -7.81
C LYS A 5 13.56 -8.57 -7.68
N LEU A 6 12.24 -8.58 -7.58
CA LEU A 6 11.41 -7.38 -7.58
C LEU A 6 10.74 -7.21 -6.21
N PHE A 7 11.26 -6.30 -5.41
CA PHE A 7 10.68 -5.91 -4.12
C PHE A 7 9.53 -4.93 -4.34
N PHE A 8 8.44 -5.11 -3.62
CA PHE A 8 7.26 -4.23 -3.70
C PHE A 8 6.55 -4.13 -2.35
N HIS A 9 5.78 -3.07 -2.13
CA HIS A 9 4.92 -2.91 -0.95
C HIS A 9 3.80 -3.95 -0.97
N ASP A 10 3.85 -4.89 -0.03
CA ASP A 10 2.91 -6.00 0.05
C ASP A 10 1.55 -5.57 0.61
N ALA A 11 0.50 -6.30 0.21
CA ALA A 11 -0.89 -6.03 0.59
C ALA A 11 -1.39 -4.61 0.23
N CYS A 12 -0.74 -3.95 -0.73
CA CYS A 12 -1.07 -2.65 -1.28
C CYS A 12 -1.43 -2.77 -2.77
N PHE A 13 -2.50 -2.08 -3.19
CA PHE A 13 -2.90 -2.08 -4.61
C PHE A 13 -1.83 -1.38 -5.46
N ASP A 14 -1.32 -0.23 -5.01
CA ASP A 14 -0.27 0.50 -5.71
C ASP A 14 1.03 -0.30 -5.81
N GLY A 15 1.47 -0.93 -4.71
CA GLY A 15 2.67 -1.78 -4.72
C GLY A 15 2.57 -2.92 -5.73
N THR A 16 1.43 -3.62 -5.79
CA THR A 16 1.23 -4.72 -6.75
C THR A 16 1.04 -4.23 -8.18
N ALA A 17 0.37 -3.09 -8.40
CA ALA A 17 0.24 -2.44 -9.70
C ALA A 17 1.61 -1.97 -10.23
N SER A 18 2.41 -1.33 -9.38
CA SER A 18 3.80 -0.93 -9.67
C SER A 18 4.66 -2.13 -10.05
N ALA A 19 4.53 -3.24 -9.32
CA ALA A 19 5.25 -4.47 -9.62
C ALA A 19 4.80 -5.10 -10.96
N ALA A 20 3.52 -5.06 -11.30
CA ALA A 20 2.99 -5.55 -12.57
C ALA A 20 3.51 -4.71 -13.76
N LEU A 21 3.45 -3.37 -13.64
CA LEU A 21 3.98 -2.43 -14.63
C LEU A 21 5.48 -2.64 -14.85
N PHE A 22 6.26 -2.68 -13.77
CA PHE A 22 7.68 -2.90 -13.86
C PHE A 22 8.03 -4.28 -14.45
N SER A 23 7.27 -5.32 -14.09
CA SER A 23 7.44 -6.67 -14.65
C SER A 23 7.20 -6.71 -16.17
N ALA A 24 6.19 -6.01 -16.65
CA ALA A 24 5.91 -5.91 -18.09
C ALA A 24 7.02 -5.16 -18.84
N PHE A 25 7.48 -4.04 -18.30
CA PHE A 25 8.64 -3.31 -18.81
C PHE A 25 9.88 -4.19 -18.88
N TYR A 26 10.21 -4.84 -17.76
CA TYR A 26 11.44 -5.64 -17.67
C TYR A 26 11.44 -6.82 -18.65
N ARG A 27 10.29 -7.50 -18.83
CA ARG A 27 10.15 -8.56 -19.85
C ARG A 27 10.24 -8.04 -21.28
N ALA A 28 9.78 -6.83 -21.56
CA ALA A 28 9.95 -6.22 -22.88
C ALA A 28 11.41 -5.90 -23.18
N ARG A 29 12.19 -5.54 -22.14
CA ARG A 29 13.61 -5.26 -22.23
C ARG A 29 14.47 -6.53 -22.27
N GLU A 30 14.14 -7.52 -21.45
CA GLU A 30 14.86 -8.78 -21.26
C GLU A 30 13.91 -9.97 -21.52
N PRO A 31 13.68 -10.33 -22.79
CA PRO A 31 12.78 -11.44 -23.12
C PRO A 31 13.24 -12.75 -22.48
N GLY A 32 12.31 -13.43 -21.80
CA GLY A 32 12.60 -14.68 -21.09
C GLY A 32 13.13 -14.50 -19.66
N ALA A 33 13.20 -13.26 -19.13
CA ALA A 33 13.60 -13.03 -17.75
C ALA A 33 12.65 -13.72 -16.76
N LEU A 34 13.24 -14.34 -15.73
CA LEU A 34 12.54 -14.87 -14.58
C LEU A 34 12.39 -13.75 -13.55
N ILE A 35 11.16 -13.37 -13.24
CA ILE A 35 10.86 -12.34 -12.25
C ILE A 35 10.35 -13.00 -10.98
N GLU A 36 11.01 -12.70 -9.87
CA GLU A 36 10.68 -13.16 -8.52
C GLU A 36 10.16 -11.96 -7.72
N PRO A 37 8.82 -11.77 -7.60
CA PRO A 37 8.25 -10.72 -6.76
C PRO A 37 8.41 -11.08 -5.28
N VAL A 38 8.87 -10.11 -4.48
CA VAL A 38 9.08 -10.24 -3.04
C VAL A 38 8.34 -9.13 -2.33
N GLY A 39 7.26 -9.50 -1.63
CA GLY A 39 6.45 -8.56 -0.84
C GLY A 39 7.21 -8.06 0.38
N MET A 40 7.27 -6.74 0.53
CA MET A 40 7.91 -6.05 1.64
C MET A 40 6.87 -5.41 2.55
N GLN A 41 7.15 -5.37 3.84
CA GLN A 41 6.28 -4.69 4.80
C GLN A 41 7.07 -3.68 5.63
N HIS A 42 6.44 -2.54 5.93
CA HIS A 42 7.04 -1.55 6.82
C HIS A 42 7.20 -2.13 8.22
N SER A 43 8.41 -2.05 8.73
CA SER A 43 8.79 -2.48 10.08
C SER A 43 9.73 -1.46 10.72
N THR A 44 9.88 -1.54 12.02
CA THR A 44 10.95 -0.81 12.73
C THR A 44 12.32 -1.38 12.31
N GLY A 45 13.27 -0.51 11.99
CA GLY A 45 14.62 -0.90 11.55
C GLY A 45 14.74 -1.02 10.02
N ASP A 46 15.79 -1.72 9.56
CA ASP A 46 16.04 -1.94 8.15
C ASP A 46 15.19 -3.10 7.61
N PRO A 47 14.19 -2.85 6.75
CA PRO A 47 13.35 -3.91 6.19
C PRO A 47 14.11 -4.84 5.23
N PHE A 48 15.31 -4.45 4.78
CA PHE A 48 16.19 -5.26 3.94
C PHE A 48 17.21 -6.08 4.76
N ALA A 49 17.18 -5.98 6.11
CA ALA A 49 18.05 -6.81 6.96
C ALA A 49 17.73 -8.30 6.73
N GLY A 50 18.76 -9.07 6.32
CA GLY A 50 18.61 -10.50 6.03
C GLY A 50 17.93 -10.84 4.70
N VAL A 51 17.50 -9.84 3.92
CA VAL A 51 16.97 -10.07 2.57
C VAL A 51 18.10 -10.41 1.61
N ALA A 52 17.97 -11.56 0.90
CA ALA A 52 18.96 -11.99 -0.06
C ALA A 52 18.88 -11.19 -1.36
N MET A 53 20.02 -10.64 -1.78
CA MET A 53 20.22 -9.97 -3.07
C MET A 53 20.97 -10.94 -4.00
N ASP A 54 20.32 -12.05 -4.39
CA ASP A 54 20.90 -13.21 -5.05
C ASP A 54 20.40 -13.43 -6.49
N ALA A 55 19.92 -12.37 -7.13
CA ALA A 55 19.52 -12.35 -8.53
C ALA A 55 20.51 -11.57 -9.41
N ASP A 56 20.36 -11.66 -10.74
CA ASP A 56 21.21 -10.92 -11.68
C ASP A 56 20.88 -9.41 -11.69
N ASP A 57 19.62 -9.06 -11.40
CA ASP A 57 19.17 -7.67 -11.29
C ASP A 57 18.17 -7.51 -10.12
N HIS A 58 18.05 -6.30 -9.57
CA HIS A 58 17.20 -6.00 -8.42
C HIS A 58 16.44 -4.71 -8.64
N ALA A 59 15.13 -4.75 -8.38
CA ALA A 59 14.24 -3.61 -8.42
C ALA A 59 13.45 -3.49 -7.11
N CYS A 60 13.11 -2.27 -6.73
CA CYS A 60 12.20 -2.01 -5.63
C CYS A 60 11.21 -0.91 -6.06
N VAL A 61 9.92 -1.17 -5.90
CA VAL A 61 8.83 -0.27 -6.28
C VAL A 61 7.88 -0.07 -5.11
N ASP A 62 7.41 1.16 -4.94
CA ASP A 62 6.45 1.54 -3.91
C ASP A 62 6.90 1.20 -2.48
N PHE A 63 8.21 1.23 -2.25
CA PHE A 63 8.78 0.89 -0.95
C PHE A 63 10.05 1.66 -0.66
N ARG A 64 10.38 1.77 0.65
CA ARG A 64 11.53 2.54 1.16
C ARG A 64 12.82 2.23 0.42
N TYR A 65 13.64 3.26 0.24
CA TYR A 65 14.98 3.16 -0.36
C TYR A 65 15.93 2.35 0.53
N THR A 66 16.84 1.62 -0.11
CA THR A 66 17.98 0.98 0.54
C THR A 66 19.27 1.31 -0.19
N SER A 67 20.36 1.52 0.57
CA SER A 67 21.71 1.77 0.02
C SER A 67 22.44 0.49 -0.46
N ARG A 68 21.73 -0.65 -0.53
CA ARG A 68 22.31 -1.89 -1.06
C ARG A 68 22.86 -1.67 -2.47
N PRO A 69 24.14 -1.99 -2.74
CA PRO A 69 24.76 -1.69 -4.03
C PRO A 69 24.13 -2.46 -5.20
N GLU A 70 23.50 -3.59 -4.92
CA GLU A 70 22.82 -4.44 -5.89
C GLU A 70 21.51 -3.84 -6.39
N LEU A 71 20.89 -2.88 -5.65
CA LEU A 71 19.66 -2.22 -6.07
C LEU A 71 19.94 -1.32 -7.27
N ARG A 72 19.42 -1.70 -8.43
CA ARG A 72 19.57 -0.97 -9.68
C ARG A 72 18.36 -0.09 -9.99
N TRP A 73 17.16 -0.60 -9.78
CA TRP A 73 15.91 0.06 -10.10
C TRP A 73 15.16 0.41 -8.83
N TRP A 74 14.78 1.69 -8.69
CA TRP A 74 14.00 2.12 -7.53
C TRP A 74 13.02 3.22 -7.87
N PHE A 75 11.75 3.02 -7.46
CA PHE A 75 10.67 3.99 -7.68
C PHE A 75 9.82 4.07 -6.41
N ASP A 76 9.62 5.29 -5.90
CA ASP A 76 8.77 5.49 -4.73
C ASP A 76 8.23 6.92 -4.68
N HIS A 77 7.08 7.09 -4.02
CA HIS A 77 6.43 8.38 -3.83
C HIS A 77 6.14 8.70 -2.35
N HIS A 78 6.47 7.81 -1.42
CA HIS A 78 6.24 8.05 0.00
C HIS A 78 7.16 9.16 0.53
N ALA A 79 6.60 10.17 1.21
CA ALA A 79 7.40 11.22 1.85
C ALA A 79 8.42 10.66 2.84
N THR A 80 8.13 9.50 3.43
CA THR A 80 8.95 8.76 4.40
C THR A 80 9.84 7.68 3.77
N ALA A 81 10.13 7.76 2.47
CA ALA A 81 10.92 6.78 1.71
C ALA A 81 12.35 6.58 2.23
N PHE A 82 12.91 7.59 2.87
CA PHE A 82 14.30 7.60 3.35
C PHE A 82 14.36 7.47 4.87
N GLN A 83 14.50 6.24 5.35
CA GLN A 83 14.65 5.94 6.78
C GLN A 83 15.85 5.02 7.01
N PRO A 84 16.94 5.52 7.66
CA PRO A 84 17.11 6.88 8.21
C PRO A 84 17.25 7.96 7.13
N ALA A 85 17.03 9.22 7.51
CA ALA A 85 17.05 10.37 6.58
C ALA A 85 18.37 10.50 5.78
N THR A 86 19.50 10.01 6.31
CA THR A 86 20.81 9.94 5.65
C THR A 86 20.80 9.14 4.35
N LEU A 87 19.84 8.24 4.14
CA LEU A 87 19.67 7.50 2.90
C LEU A 87 19.28 8.40 1.72
N ARG A 88 18.75 9.60 1.98
CA ARG A 88 18.46 10.58 0.94
C ARG A 88 19.73 11.06 0.25
N ASP A 89 20.77 11.35 1.02
CA ASP A 89 22.07 11.80 0.47
C ASP A 89 22.72 10.66 -0.33
N ASP A 90 22.56 9.42 0.10
CA ASP A 90 23.01 8.25 -0.64
C ASP A 90 22.27 8.11 -1.97
N PHE A 91 20.97 8.23 -1.98
CA PHE A 91 20.15 8.22 -3.19
C PHE A 91 20.58 9.32 -4.18
N GLU A 92 20.74 10.57 -3.72
CA GLU A 92 21.13 11.69 -4.60
C GLU A 92 22.50 11.48 -5.24
N ARG A 93 23.43 10.81 -4.55
CA ARG A 93 24.75 10.45 -5.12
C ARG A 93 24.68 9.31 -6.12
N ARG A 94 23.78 8.35 -5.92
CA ARG A 94 23.72 7.07 -6.68
C ARG A 94 22.65 7.06 -7.75
N ARG A 95 21.71 8.01 -7.71
CA ARG A 95 20.56 7.98 -8.61
C ARG A 95 20.97 7.98 -10.07
N THR A 96 20.26 7.20 -10.85
CA THR A 96 20.42 7.06 -12.30
C THR A 96 19.04 7.24 -12.96
N ASP A 97 18.98 7.11 -14.27
CA ASP A 97 17.71 7.08 -15.02
C ASP A 97 16.80 5.89 -14.64
N ALA A 98 17.36 4.90 -13.94
CA ALA A 98 16.64 3.75 -13.40
C ALA A 98 16.03 4.00 -12.01
N MET A 99 16.19 5.19 -11.43
CA MET A 99 15.72 5.54 -10.10
C MET A 99 14.90 6.83 -10.12
N ALA A 100 13.74 6.82 -9.48
CA ALA A 100 12.89 8.00 -9.37
C ALA A 100 12.20 8.10 -8.00
N PHE A 101 12.15 9.32 -7.49
CA PHE A 101 11.39 9.69 -6.31
C PHE A 101 10.56 10.95 -6.61
N ASP A 102 9.25 10.87 -6.40
CA ASP A 102 8.37 12.03 -6.53
C ASP A 102 7.23 11.98 -5.49
N PRO A 103 7.36 12.68 -4.34
CA PRO A 103 6.35 12.63 -3.27
C PRO A 103 5.05 13.36 -3.64
N ARG A 104 4.93 13.91 -4.85
CA ARG A 104 3.70 14.52 -5.37
C ARG A 104 2.96 13.60 -6.34
N ALA A 105 3.56 12.48 -6.72
CA ALA A 105 2.89 11.51 -7.57
C ALA A 105 1.69 10.91 -6.82
N PRO A 106 0.51 10.80 -7.45
CA PRO A 106 -0.67 10.20 -6.84
C PRO A 106 -0.48 8.73 -6.45
N SER A 107 0.37 8.00 -7.20
CA SER A 107 0.77 6.62 -6.94
C SER A 107 2.17 6.34 -7.47
N CYS A 108 2.81 5.29 -6.96
CA CYS A 108 4.06 4.80 -7.52
C CYS A 108 3.83 4.16 -8.91
N ALA A 109 2.71 3.52 -9.16
CA ALA A 109 2.35 2.95 -10.46
C ALA A 109 2.28 4.03 -11.57
N GLY A 110 1.66 5.18 -11.28
CA GLY A 110 1.68 6.34 -12.16
C GLY A 110 3.08 6.89 -12.39
N LEU A 111 3.89 6.98 -11.32
CA LEU A 111 5.30 7.39 -11.39
C LEU A 111 6.12 6.44 -12.27
N VAL A 112 6.03 5.13 -12.05
CA VAL A 112 6.72 4.09 -12.85
C VAL A 112 6.35 4.23 -14.33
N THR A 113 5.06 4.32 -14.63
CA THR A 113 4.56 4.44 -16.02
C THR A 113 5.17 5.67 -16.71
N ARG A 114 5.13 6.83 -16.06
CA ARG A 114 5.67 8.09 -16.60
C ARG A 114 7.19 8.02 -16.78
N VAL A 115 7.92 7.61 -15.77
CA VAL A 115 9.40 7.61 -15.81
C VAL A 115 9.94 6.60 -16.81
N LEU A 116 9.33 5.41 -16.93
CA LEU A 116 9.76 4.43 -17.92
C LEU A 116 9.47 4.89 -19.35
N ALA A 117 8.39 5.63 -19.58
CA ALA A 117 8.13 6.24 -20.88
C ALA A 117 9.17 7.32 -21.20
N GLU A 118 9.42 8.25 -20.28
CA GLU A 118 10.32 9.40 -20.47
C GLU A 118 11.79 9.00 -20.58
N ARG A 119 12.25 8.06 -19.76
CA ARG A 119 13.69 7.76 -19.63
C ARG A 119 14.12 6.45 -20.26
N GLN A 120 13.20 5.51 -20.49
CA GLN A 120 13.51 4.20 -21.05
C GLN A 120 12.82 3.98 -22.42
N GLY A 121 12.00 4.93 -22.90
CA GLY A 121 11.27 4.84 -24.16
C GLY A 121 10.22 3.72 -24.18
N TRP A 122 9.78 3.23 -23.00
CA TRP A 122 8.78 2.18 -22.92
C TRP A 122 7.37 2.75 -22.80
N SER A 123 6.50 2.37 -23.74
CA SER A 123 5.08 2.73 -23.69
C SER A 123 4.27 1.59 -23.09
N ALA A 124 3.61 1.84 -21.98
CA ALA A 124 2.73 0.86 -21.36
C ALA A 124 1.54 0.53 -22.28
N PRO A 125 1.20 -0.75 -22.45
CA PRO A 125 -0.01 -1.13 -23.20
C PRO A 125 -1.29 -0.62 -22.48
N PRO A 126 -2.42 -0.48 -23.23
CA PRO A 126 -3.63 0.17 -22.72
C PRO A 126 -4.14 -0.39 -21.37
N HIS A 127 -4.13 -1.72 -21.17
CA HIS A 127 -4.55 -2.35 -19.93
C HIS A 127 -3.66 -1.99 -18.72
N LEU A 128 -2.38 -1.70 -18.96
CA LEU A 128 -1.46 -1.26 -17.91
C LEU A 128 -1.57 0.26 -17.65
N VAL A 129 -1.92 1.05 -18.66
CA VAL A 129 -2.29 2.47 -18.46
C VAL A 129 -3.54 2.56 -17.59
N GLU A 130 -4.53 1.69 -17.83
CA GLU A 130 -5.71 1.60 -16.97
C GLU A 130 -5.37 1.19 -15.54
N LEU A 131 -4.48 0.21 -15.37
CA LEU A 131 -4.01 -0.23 -14.05
C LEU A 131 -3.36 0.93 -13.27
N ALA A 132 -2.47 1.69 -13.92
CA ALA A 132 -1.81 2.86 -13.30
C ALA A 132 -2.84 3.93 -12.90
N ARG A 133 -3.83 4.22 -13.77
CA ARG A 133 -4.91 5.17 -13.47
C ARG A 133 -5.72 4.74 -12.24
N TRP A 134 -6.03 3.46 -12.09
CA TRP A 134 -6.72 2.97 -10.90
C TRP A 134 -5.85 3.01 -9.64
N ALA A 135 -4.54 2.78 -9.77
CA ALA A 135 -3.62 2.98 -8.65
C ALA A 135 -3.62 4.45 -8.19
N ASP A 136 -3.58 5.43 -9.12
CA ASP A 136 -3.71 6.85 -8.81
C ASP A 136 -5.01 7.17 -8.05
N VAL A 137 -6.14 6.59 -8.46
CA VAL A 137 -7.44 6.81 -7.81
C VAL A 137 -7.49 6.20 -6.41
N ILE A 138 -7.01 4.96 -6.26
CA ILE A 138 -7.11 4.22 -5.00
C ILE A 138 -6.16 4.80 -3.95
N ASP A 139 -4.91 5.04 -4.32
CA ASP A 139 -3.87 5.46 -3.39
C ASP A 139 -4.05 6.91 -2.93
N ALA A 140 -4.42 7.80 -3.85
CA ALA A 140 -4.78 9.18 -3.54
C ALA A 140 -6.19 9.35 -2.95
N ALA A 141 -6.97 8.29 -2.77
CA ALA A 141 -8.38 8.33 -2.37
C ALA A 141 -9.24 9.26 -3.26
N ALA A 142 -8.94 9.31 -4.56
CA ALA A 142 -9.56 10.23 -5.52
C ALA A 142 -10.93 9.73 -6.04
N PHE A 143 -11.71 9.10 -5.18
CA PHE A 143 -13.11 8.72 -5.44
C PHE A 143 -14.05 9.91 -5.19
N ALA A 144 -15.22 9.88 -5.81
CA ALA A 144 -16.23 10.93 -5.63
C ALA A 144 -16.78 10.99 -4.19
N SER A 145 -16.81 9.88 -3.48
CA SER A 145 -17.28 9.75 -2.10
C SER A 145 -16.72 8.50 -1.43
N ALA A 146 -16.86 8.41 -0.10
CA ALA A 146 -16.57 7.19 0.65
C ALA A 146 -17.44 6.00 0.18
N ALA A 147 -18.71 6.25 -0.12
CA ALA A 147 -19.61 5.23 -0.67
C ALA A 147 -19.13 4.72 -2.04
N ASP A 148 -18.67 5.61 -2.92
CA ASP A 148 -18.07 5.22 -4.20
C ASP A 148 -16.80 4.40 -4.02
N ALA A 149 -15.88 4.82 -3.14
CA ALA A 149 -14.68 4.07 -2.79
C ALA A 149 -14.99 2.65 -2.28
N CYS A 150 -16.15 2.49 -1.64
CA CYS A 150 -16.63 1.24 -1.08
C CYS A 150 -17.53 0.41 -2.01
N SER A 151 -17.87 0.87 -3.21
CA SER A 151 -18.93 0.28 -4.04
C SER A 151 -18.62 -1.09 -4.61
N LEU A 152 -17.33 -1.47 -4.77
CA LEU A 152 -16.87 -2.67 -5.49
C LEU A 152 -17.41 -2.76 -6.93
N ALA A 153 -17.83 -1.63 -7.51
CA ALA A 153 -18.42 -1.60 -8.84
C ALA A 153 -17.42 -1.89 -9.97
N THR A 154 -16.12 -1.72 -9.68
CA THR A 154 -15.07 -1.89 -10.66
C THR A 154 -14.13 -3.05 -10.33
N PRO A 155 -13.50 -3.68 -11.34
CA PRO A 155 -12.49 -4.70 -11.12
C PRO A 155 -11.36 -4.26 -10.18
N ALA A 156 -10.90 -3.01 -10.28
CA ALA A 156 -9.84 -2.47 -9.42
C ALA A 156 -10.24 -2.46 -7.95
N GLN A 157 -11.47 -2.00 -7.61
CA GLN A 157 -11.99 -2.00 -6.25
C GLN A 157 -12.15 -3.44 -5.70
N GLN A 158 -12.62 -4.37 -6.54
CA GLN A 158 -12.74 -5.78 -6.18
C GLN A 158 -11.37 -6.39 -5.89
N LEU A 159 -10.36 -6.09 -6.72
CA LEU A 159 -9.00 -6.59 -6.54
C LEU A 159 -8.28 -5.94 -5.35
N ALA A 160 -8.58 -4.70 -5.01
CA ALA A 160 -8.11 -4.09 -3.77
C ALA A 160 -8.67 -4.82 -2.52
N LEU A 161 -9.95 -5.22 -2.56
CA LEU A 161 -10.54 -6.07 -1.51
C LEU A 161 -9.87 -7.46 -1.46
N TRP A 162 -9.62 -8.08 -2.62
CA TRP A 162 -8.94 -9.36 -2.72
C TRP A 162 -7.55 -9.31 -2.07
N LEU A 163 -6.76 -8.26 -2.31
CA LEU A 163 -5.44 -8.06 -1.68
C LEU A 163 -5.52 -7.98 -0.16
N GLY A 164 -6.57 -7.39 0.38
CA GLY A 164 -6.82 -7.37 1.83
C GLY A 164 -7.16 -8.75 2.41
N ALA A 165 -7.68 -9.67 1.60
CA ALA A 165 -8.14 -10.99 2.02
C ALA A 165 -7.13 -12.12 1.76
N VAL A 166 -6.31 -12.02 0.71
CA VAL A 166 -5.33 -13.05 0.34
C VAL A 166 -4.20 -13.13 1.38
N ARG A 167 -3.72 -14.37 1.62
CA ARG A 167 -2.62 -14.63 2.59
C ARG A 167 -1.47 -15.42 1.97
N ASP A 168 -1.63 -15.91 0.75
CA ASP A 168 -0.65 -16.72 0.05
C ASP A 168 0.27 -15.85 -0.84
N PRO A 169 1.57 -15.75 -0.55
CA PRO A 169 2.50 -15.00 -1.38
C PRO A 169 2.60 -15.52 -2.83
N ALA A 170 2.39 -16.83 -3.04
CA ALA A 170 2.41 -17.41 -4.39
C ALA A 170 1.19 -16.93 -5.21
N ALA A 171 0.02 -16.77 -4.56
CA ALA A 171 -1.14 -16.18 -5.19
C ALA A 171 -0.91 -14.69 -5.55
N VAL A 172 -0.22 -13.92 -4.70
CA VAL A 172 0.15 -12.52 -4.99
C VAL A 172 1.14 -12.45 -6.15
N ALA A 173 2.15 -13.33 -6.20
CA ALA A 173 3.10 -13.39 -7.31
C ALA A 173 2.39 -13.73 -8.65
N ARG A 174 1.45 -14.67 -8.63
CA ARG A 174 0.59 -14.99 -9.77
C ARG A 174 -0.27 -13.81 -10.19
N TYR A 175 -0.89 -13.12 -9.23
CA TYR A 175 -1.68 -11.90 -9.44
C TYR A 175 -0.89 -10.84 -10.20
N ILE A 176 0.31 -10.49 -9.73
CA ILE A 176 1.21 -9.54 -10.39
C ILE A 176 1.51 -9.98 -11.84
N ALA A 177 1.81 -11.26 -12.04
CA ALA A 177 2.13 -11.78 -13.38
C ALA A 177 0.94 -11.74 -14.34
N GLU A 178 -0.27 -12.05 -13.86
CA GLU A 178 -1.50 -12.02 -14.67
C GLU A 178 -1.97 -10.57 -14.92
N LEU A 179 -1.86 -9.65 -13.95
CA LEU A 179 -2.12 -8.23 -14.17
C LEU A 179 -1.21 -7.65 -15.27
N ALA A 180 0.09 -8.00 -15.22
CA ALA A 180 1.06 -7.53 -16.21
C ALA A 180 0.73 -8.00 -17.64
N ARG A 181 0.11 -9.17 -17.78
CA ARG A 181 -0.22 -9.79 -19.08
C ARG A 181 -1.63 -9.48 -19.56
N ASP A 182 -2.61 -9.57 -18.66
CA ASP A 182 -4.03 -9.69 -19.03
C ASP A 182 -4.90 -8.52 -18.52
N GLY A 183 -4.41 -7.74 -17.55
CA GLY A 183 -5.10 -6.58 -16.99
C GLY A 183 -6.20 -6.91 -15.97
N LEU A 184 -6.84 -5.84 -15.46
CA LEU A 184 -7.77 -5.88 -14.31
C LEU A 184 -8.99 -6.78 -14.53
N ASP A 185 -9.67 -6.61 -15.68
CA ASP A 185 -10.91 -7.33 -15.98
C ASP A 185 -10.73 -8.84 -16.00
N HIS A 186 -9.65 -9.31 -16.62
CA HIS A 186 -9.34 -10.73 -16.73
C HIS A 186 -9.06 -11.31 -15.34
N VAL A 187 -8.20 -10.64 -14.57
CA VAL A 187 -7.78 -11.11 -13.24
C VAL A 187 -8.94 -11.13 -12.25
N ALA A 188 -9.80 -10.10 -12.25
CA ALA A 188 -10.96 -10.05 -11.35
C ALA A 188 -11.98 -11.18 -11.59
N ARG A 189 -12.03 -11.73 -12.82
CA ARG A 189 -12.93 -12.84 -13.19
C ARG A 189 -12.28 -14.21 -13.04
N ALA A 190 -10.97 -14.28 -12.77
CA ALA A 190 -10.25 -15.54 -12.68
C ALA A 190 -10.82 -16.41 -11.53
N PRO A 191 -11.09 -17.71 -11.76
CA PRO A 191 -11.69 -18.59 -10.73
C PRO A 191 -10.90 -18.63 -9.42
N TRP A 192 -9.58 -18.58 -9.49
CA TRP A 192 -8.72 -18.59 -8.32
C TRP A 192 -8.76 -17.26 -7.53
N VAL A 193 -9.03 -16.12 -8.18
CA VAL A 193 -9.30 -14.83 -7.53
C VAL A 193 -10.68 -14.87 -6.90
N ARG A 194 -11.70 -15.34 -7.64
CA ARG A 194 -13.08 -15.42 -7.16
C ARG A 194 -13.22 -16.32 -5.94
N ALA A 195 -12.44 -17.40 -5.84
CA ALA A 195 -12.42 -18.29 -4.69
C ALA A 195 -12.08 -17.57 -3.35
N VAL A 196 -11.31 -16.47 -3.39
CA VAL A 196 -10.99 -15.64 -2.22
C VAL A 196 -11.93 -14.44 -2.14
N LEU A 197 -12.19 -13.80 -3.29
CA LEU A 197 -12.95 -12.55 -3.37
C LEU A 197 -14.43 -12.74 -3.02
N ASP A 198 -15.10 -13.79 -3.51
CA ASP A 198 -16.53 -14.00 -3.26
C ASP A 198 -16.87 -14.17 -1.78
N PRO A 199 -16.13 -14.96 -0.99
CA PRO A 199 -16.31 -14.99 0.45
C PRO A 199 -16.03 -13.65 1.13
N ALA A 200 -15.03 -12.88 0.65
CA ALA A 200 -14.72 -11.57 1.21
C ALA A 200 -15.84 -10.55 0.95
N ILE A 201 -16.44 -10.59 -0.25
CA ILE A 201 -17.61 -9.73 -0.58
C ILE A 201 -18.81 -10.13 0.30
N ALA A 202 -19.11 -11.42 0.42
CA ALA A 202 -20.24 -11.91 1.22
C ALA A 202 -20.11 -11.55 2.72
N ARG A 203 -18.89 -11.58 3.25
CA ARG A 203 -18.62 -11.22 4.63
C ARG A 203 -18.74 -9.72 4.91
N ARG A 204 -18.55 -8.87 3.90
CA ARG A 204 -18.36 -7.43 4.04
C ARG A 204 -19.51 -6.71 4.72
N GLU A 205 -20.76 -7.09 4.45
CA GLU A 205 -21.93 -6.46 5.11
C GLU A 205 -21.95 -6.76 6.61
N HIS A 206 -21.66 -8.01 6.97
CA HIS A 206 -21.50 -8.40 8.37
C HIS A 206 -20.33 -7.64 9.05
N ASP A 207 -19.19 -7.53 8.37
CA ASP A 207 -18.05 -6.76 8.88
C ASP A 207 -18.41 -5.27 9.04
N ARG A 208 -19.23 -4.73 8.12
CA ARG A 208 -19.71 -3.34 8.17
C ARG A 208 -20.57 -3.07 9.41
N GLU A 209 -21.50 -3.97 9.74
CA GLU A 209 -22.32 -3.86 10.96
C GLU A 209 -21.45 -3.88 12.22
N ARG A 210 -20.45 -4.77 12.26
CA ARG A 210 -19.50 -4.87 13.38
C ARG A 210 -18.62 -3.62 13.49
N TRP A 211 -18.09 -3.07 12.40
CA TRP A 211 -17.35 -1.80 12.43
C TRP A 211 -18.22 -0.66 12.93
N ALA A 212 -19.48 -0.57 12.51
CA ALA A 212 -20.40 0.44 13.01
C ALA A 212 -20.60 0.38 14.54
N ALA A 213 -20.65 -0.85 15.08
CA ALA A 213 -20.79 -1.08 16.53
C ALA A 213 -19.49 -0.83 17.32
N LEU A 214 -18.32 -1.14 16.75
CA LEU A 214 -17.01 -1.05 17.42
C LEU A 214 -16.36 0.33 17.26
N GLY A 215 -16.74 1.10 16.23
CA GLY A 215 -16.22 2.44 16.00
C GLY A 215 -16.61 3.40 17.13
N ARG A 216 -15.61 3.83 17.91
CA ARG A 216 -15.81 4.69 19.07
C ARG A 216 -15.36 6.11 18.78
N ARG A 217 -16.27 7.08 18.96
CA ARG A 217 -15.87 8.49 18.87
C ARG A 217 -14.91 8.86 20.00
N VAL A 218 -13.86 9.60 19.62
CA VAL A 218 -12.81 10.08 20.53
C VAL A 218 -12.62 11.59 20.33
N ALA A 219 -11.70 12.19 21.08
CA ALA A 219 -11.44 13.63 21.04
C ALA A 219 -11.12 14.12 19.61
N GLY A 220 -11.41 15.39 19.31
CA GLY A 220 -11.16 16.02 18.01
C GLY A 220 -12.13 15.61 16.90
N GLY A 221 -13.27 14.98 17.22
CA GLY A 221 -14.21 14.48 16.21
C GLY A 221 -13.72 13.24 15.46
N ASN A 222 -12.73 12.55 16.03
CA ASN A 222 -12.07 11.37 15.44
C ASN A 222 -12.80 10.08 15.82
N VAL A 223 -12.48 8.98 15.12
CA VAL A 223 -13.02 7.64 15.42
C VAL A 223 -11.89 6.65 15.63
N LEU A 224 -11.98 5.87 16.71
CA LEU A 224 -11.05 4.80 17.06
C LEU A 224 -11.74 3.44 16.89
N PHE A 225 -11.06 2.54 16.17
CA PHE A 225 -11.39 1.12 16.06
C PHE A 225 -10.30 0.31 16.76
N ASP A 226 -10.57 -0.24 17.95
CA ASP A 226 -9.70 -1.23 18.59
C ASP A 226 -10.22 -2.63 18.22
N LEU A 227 -9.58 -3.26 17.24
CA LEU A 227 -9.94 -4.55 16.67
C LEU A 227 -8.94 -5.66 17.06
N LEU A 228 -8.13 -5.44 18.11
CA LEU A 228 -7.08 -6.40 18.50
C LEU A 228 -7.67 -7.73 19.00
N ASP A 229 -8.85 -7.67 19.60
CA ASP A 229 -9.54 -8.83 20.18
C ASP A 229 -10.65 -9.36 19.22
N ASP A 230 -10.78 -8.76 18.04
CA ASP A 230 -11.77 -9.13 17.03
C ASP A 230 -11.12 -9.80 15.81
N ASP A 231 -11.80 -10.78 15.22
CA ASP A 231 -11.46 -11.34 13.92
C ASP A 231 -12.08 -10.47 12.80
N LEU A 232 -11.65 -9.20 12.77
CA LEU A 232 -12.09 -8.22 11.79
C LEU A 232 -10.89 -7.59 11.07
N PRO A 233 -10.95 -7.44 9.74
CA PRO A 233 -10.01 -6.61 9.02
C PRO A 233 -10.20 -5.13 9.37
N ALA A 234 -9.19 -4.30 9.08
CA ALA A 234 -9.33 -2.84 9.18
C ALA A 234 -10.44 -2.34 8.24
N PRO A 235 -11.27 -1.37 8.66
CA PRO A 235 -12.42 -0.89 7.88
C PRO A 235 -12.02 -0.14 6.59
N GLY A 236 -10.80 0.40 6.50
CA GLY A 236 -10.36 1.19 5.35
C GLY A 236 -11.33 2.35 5.08
N PHE A 237 -11.71 2.54 3.82
CA PHE A 237 -12.66 3.59 3.43
C PHE A 237 -14.07 3.40 3.99
N SER A 238 -14.46 2.20 4.40
CA SER A 238 -15.75 1.96 5.05
C SER A 238 -15.88 2.73 6.36
N ALA A 239 -14.78 3.07 7.04
CA ALA A 239 -14.82 3.90 8.24
C ALA A 239 -15.41 5.30 7.95
N TYR A 240 -15.09 5.88 6.78
CA TYR A 240 -15.58 7.21 6.38
C TYR A 240 -17.02 7.19 5.88
N ASP A 241 -17.46 6.07 5.32
CA ASP A 241 -18.87 5.88 4.93
C ASP A 241 -19.76 5.66 6.16
N LEU A 242 -19.24 4.99 7.21
CA LEU A 242 -19.93 4.78 8.48
C LEU A 242 -19.93 6.03 9.39
N PHE A 243 -18.86 6.82 9.34
CA PHE A 243 -18.66 8.01 10.17
C PHE A 243 -18.27 9.21 9.29
N PRO A 244 -19.18 9.70 8.43
CA PRO A 244 -18.87 10.69 7.39
C PRO A 244 -18.42 12.06 7.94
N ASP A 245 -18.76 12.37 9.17
CA ASP A 245 -18.40 13.61 9.86
C ASP A 245 -17.08 13.53 10.64
N CYS A 246 -16.39 12.36 10.67
CA CYS A 246 -15.10 12.26 11.34
C CYS A 246 -14.00 12.97 10.55
N THR A 247 -13.01 13.52 11.26
CA THR A 247 -11.81 14.10 10.65
C THR A 247 -10.77 13.02 10.38
N TYR A 248 -10.47 12.21 11.39
CA TYR A 248 -9.49 11.12 11.31
C TYR A 248 -10.07 9.82 11.85
N THR A 249 -9.54 8.71 11.34
CA THR A 249 -9.76 7.38 11.92
C THR A 249 -8.46 6.81 12.41
N ILE A 250 -8.47 6.17 13.58
CA ILE A 250 -7.37 5.39 14.12
C ILE A 250 -7.84 3.95 14.23
N THR A 251 -7.08 3.01 13.69
CA THR A 251 -7.44 1.58 13.70
C THR A 251 -6.30 0.75 14.27
N LEU A 252 -6.60 -0.06 15.27
CA LEU A 252 -5.71 -1.11 15.75
C LEU A 252 -6.23 -2.44 15.19
N GLY A 253 -5.37 -3.16 14.51
CA GLY A 253 -5.71 -4.46 13.94
C GLY A 253 -4.58 -5.46 14.12
N ARG A 254 -4.92 -6.73 14.00
CA ARG A 254 -3.99 -7.85 14.08
C ARG A 254 -3.84 -8.53 12.73
N THR A 255 -2.62 -8.82 12.34
CA THR A 255 -2.31 -9.74 11.25
C THR A 255 -1.80 -11.06 11.83
N ALA A 256 -1.55 -12.06 10.99
CA ALA A 256 -0.97 -13.33 11.45
C ALA A 256 0.37 -13.19 12.18
N ARG A 257 1.12 -12.12 11.96
CA ARG A 257 2.50 -11.95 12.47
C ARG A 257 2.74 -10.64 13.21
N THR A 258 1.89 -9.64 13.03
CA THR A 258 2.13 -8.27 13.52
C THR A 258 0.85 -7.64 14.02
N LEU A 259 1.02 -6.55 14.78
CA LEU A 259 -0.03 -5.59 15.08
C LEU A 259 0.15 -4.37 14.18
N LYS A 260 -0.94 -3.88 13.60
CA LYS A 260 -0.95 -2.67 12.77
C LYS A 260 -1.80 -1.60 13.44
N ILE A 261 -1.22 -0.43 13.61
CA ILE A 261 -1.93 0.79 13.98
C ILE A 261 -1.97 1.65 12.72
N GLY A 262 -3.16 1.89 12.17
CA GLY A 262 -3.37 2.75 11.03
C GLY A 262 -4.00 4.06 11.45
N VAL A 263 -3.66 5.16 10.80
CA VAL A 263 -4.34 6.45 10.94
C VAL A 263 -4.62 7.01 9.55
N GLY A 264 -5.83 7.52 9.33
CA GLY A 264 -6.23 8.09 8.04
C GLY A 264 -7.07 9.35 8.21
N TRP A 265 -6.93 10.27 7.26
CA TRP A 265 -7.79 11.44 7.14
C TRP A 265 -8.98 11.12 6.24
N ASN A 266 -10.16 11.65 6.59
CA ASN A 266 -11.37 11.55 5.78
C ASN A 266 -11.38 12.64 4.68
N PRO A 267 -11.07 12.32 3.42
CA PRO A 267 -11.03 13.32 2.35
C PRO A 267 -12.41 13.80 1.91
N TRP A 268 -13.47 13.07 2.29
CA TRP A 268 -14.87 13.39 1.96
C TRP A 268 -15.62 14.05 3.14
N GLY A 269 -14.95 14.17 4.28
CA GLY A 269 -15.53 14.77 5.48
C GLY A 269 -15.57 16.31 5.42
N PRO A 270 -16.31 16.94 6.35
CA PRO A 270 -16.48 18.39 6.37
C PRO A 270 -15.23 19.15 6.86
N HIS A 271 -14.23 18.46 7.40
CA HIS A 271 -13.08 19.09 8.04
C HIS A 271 -11.79 18.90 7.21
N PRO A 272 -11.02 19.99 7.02
CA PRO A 272 -9.73 19.90 6.33
C PRO A 272 -8.72 19.09 7.17
N ARG A 273 -7.75 18.51 6.48
CA ARG A 273 -6.60 17.88 7.14
C ARG A 273 -5.70 18.94 7.77
N THR A 274 -5.43 18.81 9.06
CA THR A 274 -4.58 19.73 9.84
C THR A 274 -3.21 19.13 10.19
N HIS A 275 -3.05 17.80 10.07
CA HIS A 275 -1.84 17.08 10.46
C HIS A 275 -1.24 16.30 9.27
N ASP A 276 0.08 16.17 9.25
CA ASP A 276 0.79 15.21 8.39
C ASP A 276 0.86 13.87 9.12
N LEU A 277 0.02 12.92 8.68
CA LEU A 277 -0.13 11.63 9.37
C LEU A 277 1.10 10.73 9.22
N GLY A 278 1.77 10.80 8.06
CA GLY A 278 3.03 10.07 7.84
C GLY A 278 4.11 10.51 8.81
N SER A 279 4.28 11.83 8.98
CA SER A 279 5.25 12.40 9.93
C SER A 279 4.89 12.07 11.39
N LEU A 280 3.60 12.04 11.76
CA LEU A 280 3.18 11.61 13.10
C LEU A 280 3.52 10.13 13.33
N CYS A 281 3.25 9.27 12.35
CA CYS A 281 3.59 7.85 12.46
C CYS A 281 5.11 7.63 12.48
N GLU A 282 5.90 8.41 11.75
CA GLU A 282 7.36 8.33 11.77
C GLU A 282 7.94 8.59 13.16
N GLN A 283 7.41 9.57 13.89
CA GLN A 283 7.79 9.85 15.30
C GLN A 283 7.49 8.65 16.24
N LEU A 284 6.54 7.79 15.85
CA LEU A 284 6.14 6.59 16.58
C LEU A 284 6.77 5.30 16.04
N GLY A 285 7.73 5.42 15.09
CA GLY A 285 8.46 4.30 14.50
C GLY A 285 7.77 3.66 13.30
N GLY A 286 6.86 4.38 12.66
CA GLY A 286 6.16 3.98 11.44
C GLY A 286 6.48 4.87 10.25
N GLY A 287 5.47 5.21 9.43
CA GLY A 287 5.58 6.09 8.27
C GLY A 287 4.28 6.19 7.50
N GLY A 288 4.35 6.74 6.29
CA GLY A 288 3.20 6.88 5.40
C GLY A 288 3.21 8.19 4.60
N HIS A 289 2.02 8.57 4.16
CA HIS A 289 1.75 9.83 3.47
C HIS A 289 1.17 10.88 4.42
N ALA A 290 1.06 12.10 3.94
CA ALA A 290 0.44 13.17 4.71
C ALA A 290 -1.03 12.88 5.09
N SER A 291 -1.76 12.10 4.29
CA SER A 291 -3.19 11.76 4.50
C SER A 291 -3.43 10.40 5.18
N VAL A 292 -2.43 9.52 5.22
CA VAL A 292 -2.52 8.19 5.81
C VAL A 292 -1.17 7.75 6.35
N GLY A 293 -1.15 7.16 7.53
CA GLY A 293 0.07 6.63 8.13
C GLY A 293 -0.19 5.35 8.90
N GLY A 294 0.90 4.67 9.29
CA GLY A 294 0.79 3.46 10.07
C GLY A 294 2.05 3.10 10.85
N VAL A 295 1.84 2.36 11.92
CA VAL A 295 2.91 1.79 12.76
C VAL A 295 2.70 0.28 12.82
N THR A 296 3.77 -0.48 12.59
CA THR A 296 3.74 -1.94 12.67
C THR A 296 4.58 -2.41 13.88
N LEU A 297 4.00 -3.23 14.71
CA LEU A 297 4.63 -3.77 15.94
C LEU A 297 4.60 -5.30 15.92
N ALA A 298 5.43 -5.92 16.75
CA ALA A 298 5.40 -7.36 16.94
C ALA A 298 4.07 -7.81 17.58
N SER A 299 3.65 -9.05 17.32
CA SER A 299 2.34 -9.57 17.75
C SER A 299 2.17 -9.65 19.28
N ASN A 300 3.25 -9.62 20.03
CA ASN A 300 3.25 -9.63 21.51
C ASN A 300 3.28 -8.23 22.16
N GLU A 301 3.24 -7.14 21.35
CA GLU A 301 3.35 -5.76 21.85
C GLU A 301 1.97 -5.06 21.98
N GLU A 302 0.90 -5.77 22.37
CA GLU A 302 -0.47 -5.22 22.42
C GLU A 302 -0.59 -3.97 23.30
N HIS A 303 0.03 -3.98 24.47
CA HIS A 303 0.03 -2.80 25.35
C HIS A 303 0.66 -1.58 24.68
N ARG A 304 1.77 -1.79 23.96
CA ARG A 304 2.43 -0.74 23.18
C ARG A 304 1.55 -0.27 22.02
N ALA A 305 0.85 -1.17 21.34
CA ALA A 305 -0.08 -0.81 20.27
C ALA A 305 -1.20 0.12 20.76
N ARG A 306 -1.81 -0.19 21.92
CA ARG A 306 -2.83 0.65 22.54
C ARG A 306 -2.27 2.01 22.98
N ASN A 307 -1.02 2.05 23.48
CA ASN A 307 -0.34 3.30 23.84
C ASN A 307 -0.07 4.17 22.60
N VAL A 308 0.37 3.59 21.48
CA VAL A 308 0.56 4.30 20.21
C VAL A 308 -0.77 4.88 19.71
N ALA A 309 -1.85 4.10 19.74
CA ALA A 309 -3.17 4.59 19.37
C ALA A 309 -3.66 5.72 20.28
N ALA A 310 -3.45 5.61 21.60
CA ALA A 310 -3.78 6.67 22.53
C ALA A 310 -2.97 7.96 22.27
N ALA A 311 -1.68 7.82 21.96
CA ALA A 311 -0.85 8.95 21.56
C ALA A 311 -1.37 9.63 20.29
N LEU A 312 -1.72 8.87 19.26
CA LEU A 312 -2.32 9.39 18.02
C LEU A 312 -3.65 10.12 18.31
N VAL A 313 -4.52 9.55 19.16
CA VAL A 313 -5.76 10.22 19.58
C VAL A 313 -5.47 11.57 20.24
N ALA A 314 -4.48 11.62 21.14
CA ALA A 314 -4.12 12.88 21.82
C ALA A 314 -3.51 13.91 20.85
N MET A 315 -2.62 13.49 19.95
CA MET A 315 -1.98 14.37 18.97
C MET A 315 -2.98 14.95 17.97
N LEU A 316 -4.02 14.19 17.58
CA LEU A 316 -5.05 14.58 16.61
C LEU A 316 -6.25 15.33 17.24
N ALA A 317 -6.25 15.52 18.55
CA ALA A 317 -7.31 16.26 19.26
C ALA A 317 -7.10 17.78 19.25
N THR A 318 -5.91 18.22 18.83
CA THR A 318 -5.50 19.64 18.74
C THR A 318 -5.64 20.15 17.34
#